data_fbd99a11b91a2b40cc817db77c9da39f
#
_entry.id   fbd99a11b91a2b40cc817db77c9da39f
#
_cell.length_a   1.000
_cell.length_b   1.000
_cell.length_c   1.000
_cell.angle_alpha   90.00
_cell.angle_beta   90.00
_cell.angle_gamma   90.00
#
_symmetry.space_group_name_H-M   'P 1'
#
loop_
_entity.id
_entity.type
_entity.pdbx_description
1 polymer ?
#
loop_
_entity_poly.entity_id
_entity_poly.type
_entity_poly.pdbx_seq_one_letter_code
_entity_poly.pdbx_strand_id
1 'polypeptide(L)'
;IFGSLHDIYNPWSITNYLDTRKLQPFWASTSSNSLVSRLIQTASGEIKERMEELLQGRQIVVTFDEQIVFDQLGRNENAIWSLLLASGYLKAEQVEYRGLIREPWYHLSITNLETASMFSGMFKGWFGMTQTSYNRFVKALFQGDVDAMNYYMNEVSVATFSFFDTGKEGGKDSEPERFYHGFVLGLLADQAEQYEIRSNRESGFGRYDVMMIPKSQKNADGLAFILEFKVRNPGKEKSLEETVQTALEQIETKQYDAELLARGIEKERIRHYGFAFDGKQVLIG
;
A
#
# COMPACT_ATOMS: atom_id res chain seq x y z
N ILE A 1 10.54 3.79 -22.01
CA ILE A 1 10.69 4.96 -22.91
C ILE A 1 11.54 4.54 -24.08
N PHE A 2 10.97 4.57 -25.26
CA PHE A 2 11.75 4.39 -26.49
C PHE A 2 12.05 5.78 -27.08
N GLY A 3 12.98 6.51 -26.47
CA GLY A 3 13.35 7.86 -26.92
C GLY A 3 12.21 8.88 -26.79
N SER A 4 11.99 9.69 -27.82
CA SER A 4 10.95 10.74 -27.86
C SER A 4 9.59 10.25 -28.39
N LEU A 5 9.38 8.93 -28.51
CA LEU A 5 8.14 8.38 -29.03
C LEU A 5 7.05 8.40 -27.94
N HIS A 6 5.89 8.98 -28.29
CA HIS A 6 4.68 9.03 -27.49
C HIS A 6 3.62 8.06 -28.08
N ASP A 7 2.61 7.72 -27.26
CA ASP A 7 1.43 6.95 -27.69
C ASP A 7 1.75 5.55 -28.26
N ILE A 8 2.73 4.88 -27.63
CA ILE A 8 3.06 3.49 -27.96
C ILE A 8 2.07 2.58 -27.22
N TYR A 9 1.30 1.81 -28.00
CA TYR A 9 0.32 0.87 -27.49
C TYR A 9 0.87 -0.55 -27.46
N ASN A 10 0.46 -1.33 -26.45
CA ASN A 10 0.78 -2.74 -26.39
C ASN A 10 0.02 -3.48 -27.52
N PRO A 11 0.74 -4.21 -28.42
CA PRO A 11 0.09 -4.91 -29.55
C PRO A 11 -1.00 -5.90 -29.11
N TRP A 12 -0.80 -6.60 -28.00
CA TRP A 12 -1.78 -7.53 -27.45
C TRP A 12 -3.09 -6.82 -27.06
N SER A 13 -2.99 -5.70 -26.35
CA SER A 13 -4.16 -4.90 -25.95
C SER A 13 -4.89 -4.35 -27.16
N ILE A 14 -4.19 -3.88 -28.20
CA ILE A 14 -4.80 -3.40 -29.43
C ILE A 14 -5.50 -4.54 -30.19
N THR A 15 -4.87 -5.69 -30.34
CA THR A 15 -5.47 -6.83 -31.05
C THR A 15 -6.78 -7.27 -30.34
N ASN A 16 -6.76 -7.42 -29.03
CA ASN A 16 -7.95 -7.80 -28.27
C ASN A 16 -9.03 -6.70 -28.28
N TYR A 17 -8.66 -5.42 -28.26
CA TYR A 17 -9.62 -4.33 -28.45
C TYR A 17 -10.30 -4.39 -29.82
N LEU A 18 -9.53 -4.62 -30.88
CA LEU A 18 -10.08 -4.71 -32.24
C LEU A 18 -11.07 -5.89 -32.39
N ASP A 19 -10.78 -7.01 -31.72
CA ASP A 19 -11.62 -8.20 -31.73
C ASP A 19 -12.90 -8.00 -30.90
N THR A 20 -12.78 -7.54 -29.66
CA THR A 20 -13.88 -7.47 -28.70
C THR A 20 -14.63 -6.14 -28.72
N ARG A 21 -14.04 -5.08 -29.22
CA ARG A 21 -14.51 -3.67 -29.15
C ARG A 21 -14.78 -3.19 -27.72
N LYS A 22 -14.16 -3.83 -26.72
CA LYS A 22 -14.25 -3.44 -25.31
C LYS A 22 -12.93 -2.85 -24.87
N LEU A 23 -13.00 -1.68 -24.22
CA LEU A 23 -11.84 -1.09 -23.56
C LEU A 23 -11.68 -1.73 -22.19
N GLN A 24 -10.70 -2.61 -22.05
CA GLN A 24 -10.39 -3.31 -20.79
C GLN A 24 -8.91 -3.66 -20.72
N PRO A 25 -8.35 -3.94 -19.52
CA PRO A 25 -6.94 -4.23 -19.33
C PRO A 25 -6.58 -5.65 -19.78
N PHE A 26 -6.43 -5.87 -21.07
CA PHE A 26 -6.13 -7.18 -21.65
C PHE A 26 -4.76 -7.73 -21.28
N TRP A 27 -3.78 -6.85 -21.11
CA TRP A 27 -2.41 -7.23 -20.76
C TRP A 27 -2.28 -7.60 -19.27
N ALA A 28 -3.09 -7.01 -18.42
CA ALA A 28 -3.11 -7.27 -16.99
C ALA A 28 -3.47 -8.74 -16.62
N SER A 29 -4.06 -9.49 -17.53
CA SER A 29 -4.51 -10.88 -17.31
C SER A 29 -3.44 -11.92 -17.64
N THR A 30 -2.19 -11.54 -17.92
CA THR A 30 -1.15 -12.49 -18.31
C THR A 30 -0.48 -13.16 -17.09
N SER A 31 -0.02 -14.40 -17.27
CA SER A 31 0.57 -15.25 -16.21
C SER A 31 1.87 -14.69 -15.58
N SER A 32 2.53 -13.71 -16.22
CA SER A 32 3.75 -13.08 -15.71
C SER A 32 3.54 -12.26 -14.43
N ASN A 33 2.30 -11.87 -14.13
CA ASN A 33 1.98 -11.04 -12.97
C ASN A 33 2.19 -11.75 -11.63
N SER A 34 2.19 -13.08 -11.59
CA SER A 34 2.41 -13.85 -10.36
C SER A 34 3.81 -13.64 -9.77
N LEU A 35 4.84 -13.53 -10.61
CA LEU A 35 6.20 -13.23 -10.15
C LEU A 35 6.29 -11.85 -9.52
N VAL A 36 5.78 -10.84 -10.21
CA VAL A 36 5.76 -9.44 -9.72
C VAL A 36 4.97 -9.34 -8.42
N SER A 37 3.77 -9.96 -8.38
CA SER A 37 2.96 -10.01 -7.16
C SER A 37 3.73 -10.58 -5.99
N ARG A 38 4.38 -11.73 -6.17
CA ARG A 38 5.16 -12.38 -5.12
C ARG A 38 6.35 -11.53 -4.67
N LEU A 39 7.08 -10.92 -5.60
CA LEU A 39 8.23 -10.08 -5.27
C LEU A 39 7.82 -8.87 -4.42
N ILE A 40 6.75 -8.16 -4.80
CA ILE A 40 6.26 -7.01 -4.02
C ILE A 40 5.70 -7.48 -2.67
N GLN A 41 4.96 -8.60 -2.64
CA GLN A 41 4.36 -9.13 -1.43
C GLN A 41 5.40 -9.47 -0.35
N THR A 42 6.52 -10.08 -0.76
CA THR A 42 7.60 -10.49 0.15
C THR A 42 8.65 -9.41 0.38
N ALA A 43 8.60 -8.29 -0.34
CA ALA A 43 9.54 -7.17 -0.21
C ALA A 43 9.38 -6.43 1.13
N SER A 44 10.40 -5.63 1.46
CA SER A 44 10.43 -4.75 2.62
C SER A 44 9.30 -3.70 2.61
N GLY A 45 9.10 -3.04 3.75
CA GLY A 45 8.20 -1.90 3.88
C GLY A 45 8.54 -0.79 2.89
N GLU A 46 9.84 -0.49 2.69
CA GLU A 46 10.29 0.56 1.77
C GLU A 46 9.80 0.34 0.33
N ILE A 47 9.89 -0.88 -0.19
CA ILE A 47 9.38 -1.20 -1.53
C ILE A 47 7.86 -0.98 -1.62
N LYS A 48 7.13 -1.37 -0.58
CA LYS A 48 5.67 -1.20 -0.53
C LYS A 48 5.26 0.26 -0.42
N GLU A 49 5.97 1.08 0.38
CA GLU A 49 5.76 2.54 0.44
C GLU A 49 5.95 3.21 -0.93
N ARG A 50 6.98 2.82 -1.66
CA ARG A 50 7.19 3.32 -3.03
C ARG A 50 6.09 2.84 -3.99
N MET A 51 5.55 1.64 -3.81
CA MET A 51 4.38 1.18 -4.57
C MET A 51 3.12 1.98 -4.22
N GLU A 52 2.94 2.39 -2.96
CA GLU A 52 1.86 3.30 -2.55
C GLU A 52 1.98 4.65 -3.25
N GLU A 53 3.18 5.21 -3.32
CA GLU A 53 3.43 6.47 -4.05
C GLU A 53 3.06 6.35 -5.53
N LEU A 54 3.48 5.28 -6.17
CA LEU A 54 3.17 5.01 -7.58
C LEU A 54 1.66 4.88 -7.83
N LEU A 55 0.93 4.15 -6.97
CA LEU A 55 -0.53 4.01 -7.06
C LEU A 55 -1.28 5.33 -6.89
N GLN A 56 -0.70 6.25 -6.12
CA GLN A 56 -1.24 7.61 -5.94
C GLN A 56 -0.88 8.55 -7.09
N GLY A 57 -0.26 8.04 -8.16
CA GLY A 57 0.15 8.81 -9.33
C GLY A 57 1.40 9.66 -9.11
N ARG A 58 2.15 9.42 -8.02
CA ARG A 58 3.43 10.10 -7.77
C ARG A 58 4.57 9.39 -8.46
N GLN A 59 5.67 10.11 -8.64
CA GLN A 59 6.93 9.54 -9.11
C GLN A 59 7.77 9.10 -7.91
N ILE A 60 8.47 7.99 -8.06
CA ILE A 60 9.52 7.56 -7.14
C ILE A 60 10.90 7.83 -7.75
N VAL A 61 11.88 8.08 -6.90
CA VAL A 61 13.26 8.30 -7.33
C VAL A 61 14.12 7.16 -6.78
N VAL A 62 14.67 6.35 -7.67
CA VAL A 62 15.41 5.13 -7.32
C VAL A 62 16.66 5.00 -8.17
N THR A 63 17.65 4.29 -7.62
CA THR A 63 18.81 3.79 -8.37
C THR A 63 18.77 2.27 -8.40
N PHE A 64 19.24 1.69 -9.50
CA PHE A 64 19.31 0.23 -9.67
C PHE A 64 20.32 -0.12 -10.77
N ASP A 65 20.75 -1.37 -10.79
CA ASP A 65 21.59 -1.90 -11.85
C ASP A 65 20.74 -2.24 -13.08
N GLU A 66 21.08 -1.67 -14.23
CA GLU A 66 20.41 -1.97 -15.50
C GLU A 66 20.67 -3.41 -15.99
N GLN A 67 21.74 -4.02 -15.53
CA GLN A 67 22.11 -5.40 -15.89
C GLN A 67 21.53 -6.42 -14.90
N ILE A 68 20.20 -6.57 -14.91
CA ILE A 68 19.59 -7.55 -14.03
C ILE A 68 19.79 -8.96 -14.55
N VAL A 69 20.35 -9.79 -13.65
CA VAL A 69 20.27 -11.24 -13.75
C VAL A 69 19.13 -11.68 -12.82
N PHE A 70 18.22 -12.53 -13.27
CA PHE A 70 17.11 -13.06 -12.48
C PHE A 70 17.53 -13.61 -11.10
N ASP A 71 18.76 -14.10 -10.98
CA ASP A 71 19.34 -14.58 -9.74
C ASP A 71 19.55 -13.48 -8.67
N GLN A 72 19.53 -12.22 -9.05
CA GLN A 72 19.71 -11.09 -8.14
C GLN A 72 18.38 -10.62 -7.50
N LEU A 73 17.25 -10.96 -8.09
CA LEU A 73 15.93 -10.58 -7.57
C LEU A 73 15.67 -11.07 -6.13
N GLY A 74 16.32 -12.16 -5.72
CA GLY A 74 16.24 -12.69 -4.36
C GLY A 74 17.27 -12.14 -3.37
N ARG A 75 18.23 -11.32 -3.83
CA ARG A 75 19.33 -10.79 -3.01
C ARG A 75 19.34 -9.27 -2.91
N ASN A 76 18.80 -8.59 -3.91
CA ASN A 76 18.73 -7.13 -3.98
C ASN A 76 17.28 -6.72 -4.28
N GLU A 77 16.59 -6.22 -3.27
CA GLU A 77 15.19 -5.79 -3.42
C GLU A 77 15.03 -4.68 -4.46
N ASN A 78 16.03 -3.79 -4.63
CA ASN A 78 15.99 -2.72 -5.64
C ASN A 78 15.99 -3.26 -7.08
N ALA A 79 16.39 -4.53 -7.29
CA ALA A 79 16.29 -5.18 -8.59
C ALA A 79 14.84 -5.27 -9.10
N ILE A 80 13.84 -5.15 -8.21
CA ILE A 80 12.43 -5.10 -8.62
C ILE A 80 12.13 -3.91 -9.54
N TRP A 81 12.76 -2.75 -9.30
CA TRP A 81 12.53 -1.55 -10.12
C TRP A 81 13.02 -1.73 -11.54
N SER A 82 14.17 -2.38 -11.71
CA SER A 82 14.69 -2.73 -13.03
C SER A 82 13.75 -3.70 -13.75
N LEU A 83 13.26 -4.74 -13.04
CA LEU A 83 12.31 -5.69 -13.61
C LEU A 83 11.03 -4.99 -14.07
N LEU A 84 10.47 -4.11 -13.22
CA LEU A 84 9.24 -3.39 -13.52
C LEU A 84 9.43 -2.41 -14.70
N LEU A 85 10.60 -1.76 -14.80
CA LEU A 85 10.93 -0.89 -15.92
C LEU A 85 11.13 -1.70 -17.20
N ALA A 86 11.96 -2.75 -17.18
CA ALA A 86 12.25 -3.59 -18.34
C ALA A 86 10.99 -4.30 -18.88
N SER A 87 10.07 -4.68 -17.99
CA SER A 87 8.79 -5.30 -18.37
C SER A 87 7.72 -4.29 -18.79
N GLY A 88 8.00 -2.99 -18.75
CA GLY A 88 7.08 -1.93 -19.17
C GLY A 88 5.96 -1.62 -18.16
N TYR A 89 6.03 -2.13 -16.93
CA TYR A 89 5.10 -1.74 -15.86
C TYR A 89 5.33 -0.32 -15.38
N LEU A 90 6.59 0.09 -15.35
CA LEU A 90 7.00 1.46 -15.06
C LEU A 90 7.63 2.10 -16.29
N LYS A 91 7.62 3.42 -16.31
CA LYS A 91 8.37 4.24 -17.27
C LYS A 91 9.30 5.18 -16.52
N ALA A 92 10.45 5.50 -17.11
CA ALA A 92 11.32 6.55 -16.63
C ALA A 92 10.88 7.88 -17.22
N GLU A 93 10.46 8.81 -16.38
CA GLU A 93 10.13 10.18 -16.80
C GLU A 93 11.40 11.02 -16.98
N GLN A 94 12.39 10.78 -16.12
CA GLN A 94 13.67 11.47 -16.10
C GLN A 94 14.76 10.55 -15.59
N VAL A 95 15.99 10.76 -16.06
CA VAL A 95 17.21 10.16 -15.47
C VAL A 95 18.14 11.29 -15.10
N GLU A 96 18.56 11.35 -13.85
CA GLU A 96 19.59 12.27 -13.36
C GLU A 96 20.84 11.50 -12.93
N TYR A 97 21.99 12.16 -13.08
CA TYR A 97 23.27 11.56 -12.71
C TYR A 97 23.81 12.27 -11.46
N ARG A 98 23.98 11.53 -10.36
CA ARG A 98 24.40 12.06 -9.06
C ARG A 98 25.83 11.61 -8.70
N GLY A 99 26.49 12.46 -7.91
CA GLY A 99 27.81 12.17 -7.37
C GLY A 99 28.95 12.19 -8.39
N LEU A 100 30.17 11.92 -7.89
CA LEU A 100 31.40 11.93 -8.70
C LEU A 100 31.44 10.81 -9.74
N ILE A 101 30.84 9.67 -9.43
CA ILE A 101 30.78 8.50 -10.34
C ILE A 101 29.61 8.59 -11.32
N ARG A 102 28.83 9.68 -11.29
CA ARG A 102 27.67 9.90 -12.14
C ARG A 102 26.68 8.73 -12.09
N GLU A 103 26.34 8.29 -10.88
CA GLU A 103 25.36 7.22 -10.67
C GLU A 103 23.99 7.63 -11.23
N PRO A 104 23.34 6.80 -12.08
CA PRO A 104 22.02 7.11 -12.62
C PRO A 104 20.92 6.97 -11.56
N TRP A 105 20.08 7.98 -11.44
CA TRP A 105 18.87 7.99 -10.62
C TRP A 105 17.66 8.19 -11.51
N TYR A 106 16.71 7.28 -11.40
CA TYR A 106 15.54 7.19 -12.28
C TYR A 106 14.30 7.72 -11.56
N HIS A 107 13.63 8.67 -12.20
CA HIS A 107 12.29 9.09 -11.79
C HIS A 107 11.28 8.19 -12.48
N LEU A 108 10.68 7.28 -11.74
CA LEU A 108 9.77 6.26 -12.27
C LEU A 108 8.32 6.60 -11.96
N SER A 109 7.43 6.33 -12.92
CA SER A 109 5.98 6.38 -12.75
C SER A 109 5.33 5.14 -13.38
N ILE A 110 4.07 4.86 -13.03
CA ILE A 110 3.28 3.80 -13.68
C ILE A 110 3.08 4.17 -15.14
N THR A 111 3.28 3.21 -16.04
CA THR A 111 3.29 3.45 -17.48
C THR A 111 1.96 3.97 -18.01
N ASN A 112 0.84 3.38 -17.55
CA ASN A 112 -0.51 3.72 -18.01
C ASN A 112 -1.58 3.19 -17.04
N LEU A 113 -2.87 3.51 -17.35
CA LEU A 113 -4.01 3.07 -16.54
C LEU A 113 -4.22 1.56 -16.52
N GLU A 114 -3.85 0.84 -17.58
CA GLU A 114 -3.91 -0.63 -17.62
C GLU A 114 -3.00 -1.24 -16.56
N THR A 115 -1.77 -0.74 -16.46
CA THR A 115 -0.80 -1.15 -15.45
C THR A 115 -1.25 -0.76 -14.04
N ALA A 116 -1.81 0.42 -13.85
CA ALA A 116 -2.37 0.84 -12.56
C ALA A 116 -3.51 -0.09 -12.12
N SER A 117 -4.41 -0.43 -13.04
CA SER A 117 -5.50 -1.38 -12.80
C SER A 117 -4.99 -2.78 -12.46
N MET A 118 -3.92 -3.23 -13.14
CA MET A 118 -3.27 -4.50 -12.84
C MET A 118 -2.71 -4.53 -11.41
N PHE A 119 -1.95 -3.51 -11.00
CA PHE A 119 -1.42 -3.43 -9.64
C PHE A 119 -2.56 -3.39 -8.61
N SER A 120 -3.60 -2.60 -8.84
CA SER A 120 -4.79 -2.57 -7.97
C SER A 120 -5.44 -3.94 -7.85
N GLY A 121 -5.64 -4.65 -8.96
CA GLY A 121 -6.17 -6.02 -8.96
C GLY A 121 -5.26 -7.01 -8.21
N MET A 122 -3.94 -6.87 -8.37
CA MET A 122 -2.94 -7.68 -7.69
C MET A 122 -3.02 -7.50 -6.17
N PHE A 123 -3.07 -6.26 -5.67
CA PHE A 123 -3.12 -5.96 -4.24
C PHE A 123 -4.44 -6.39 -3.60
N LYS A 124 -5.56 -6.19 -4.29
CA LYS A 124 -6.86 -6.79 -3.88
C LYS A 124 -6.77 -8.32 -3.79
N GLY A 125 -6.09 -8.95 -4.74
CA GLY A 125 -5.89 -10.40 -4.77
C GLY A 125 -5.09 -10.95 -3.57
N TRP A 126 -4.27 -10.15 -2.90
CA TRP A 126 -3.54 -10.58 -1.70
C TRP A 126 -4.47 -10.96 -0.55
N PHE A 127 -5.64 -10.37 -0.50
CA PHE A 127 -6.70 -10.69 0.46
C PHE A 127 -7.76 -11.66 -0.11
N GLY A 128 -7.51 -12.24 -1.29
CA GLY A 128 -8.47 -13.07 -2.01
C GLY A 128 -9.02 -14.26 -1.20
N MET A 129 -8.18 -14.93 -0.40
CA MET A 129 -8.61 -16.02 0.47
C MET A 129 -9.48 -15.53 1.65
N THR A 130 -9.34 -14.28 2.04
CA THR A 130 -10.08 -13.62 3.12
C THR A 130 -10.94 -12.48 2.62
N GLN A 131 -11.23 -12.42 1.32
CA GLN A 131 -11.93 -11.29 0.69
C GLN A 131 -13.26 -10.94 1.41
N THR A 132 -14.00 -11.95 1.83
CA THR A 132 -15.25 -11.74 2.56
C THR A 132 -15.00 -11.05 3.91
N SER A 133 -14.02 -11.51 4.67
CA SER A 133 -13.67 -10.95 5.98
C SER A 133 -13.04 -9.58 5.85
N TYR A 134 -12.19 -9.38 4.83
CA TYR A 134 -11.64 -8.06 4.51
C TYR A 134 -12.74 -7.04 4.16
N ASN A 135 -13.68 -7.40 3.29
CA ASN A 135 -14.79 -6.51 2.93
C ASN A 135 -15.71 -6.20 4.12
N ARG A 136 -15.93 -7.19 5.00
CA ARG A 136 -16.71 -6.99 6.23
C ARG A 136 -15.96 -6.12 7.23
N PHE A 137 -14.64 -6.29 7.33
CA PHE A 137 -13.79 -5.40 8.12
C PHE A 137 -13.91 -3.95 7.66
N VAL A 138 -13.74 -3.69 6.34
CA VAL A 138 -13.87 -2.34 5.78
C VAL A 138 -15.26 -1.75 6.05
N LYS A 139 -16.32 -2.55 5.94
CA LYS A 139 -17.67 -2.12 6.28
C LYS A 139 -17.81 -1.77 7.77
N ALA A 140 -17.26 -2.60 8.67
CA ALA A 140 -17.26 -2.36 10.11
C ALA A 140 -16.49 -1.08 10.48
N LEU A 141 -15.34 -0.83 9.82
CA LEU A 141 -14.57 0.40 9.96
C LEU A 141 -15.41 1.65 9.67
N PHE A 142 -16.16 1.65 8.57
CA PHE A 142 -17.04 2.78 8.22
C PHE A 142 -18.22 2.92 9.17
N GLN A 143 -18.72 1.82 9.75
CA GLN A 143 -19.83 1.81 10.71
C GLN A 143 -19.39 2.16 12.14
N GLY A 144 -18.08 2.09 12.43
CA GLY A 144 -17.56 2.24 13.80
C GLY A 144 -17.84 1.03 14.70
N ASP A 145 -18.07 -0.13 14.10
CA ASP A 145 -18.31 -1.38 14.82
C ASP A 145 -16.99 -2.05 15.17
N VAL A 146 -16.43 -1.66 16.32
CA VAL A 146 -15.11 -2.10 16.79
C VAL A 146 -15.07 -3.62 17.03
N ASP A 147 -16.15 -4.21 17.52
CA ASP A 147 -16.23 -5.66 17.77
C ASP A 147 -16.14 -6.44 16.46
N ALA A 148 -16.90 -6.00 15.45
CA ALA A 148 -16.83 -6.60 14.12
C ALA A 148 -15.45 -6.33 13.44
N MET A 149 -14.86 -5.15 13.63
CA MET A 149 -13.50 -4.87 13.15
C MET A 149 -12.50 -5.86 13.74
N ASN A 150 -12.53 -6.08 15.05
CA ASN A 150 -11.65 -7.03 15.74
C ASN A 150 -11.84 -8.44 15.22
N TYR A 151 -13.10 -8.90 15.10
CA TYR A 151 -13.40 -10.24 14.62
C TYR A 151 -12.82 -10.46 13.20
N TYR A 152 -13.16 -9.62 12.25
CA TYR A 152 -12.76 -9.80 10.85
C TYR A 152 -11.27 -9.52 10.62
N MET A 153 -10.65 -8.57 11.33
CA MET A 153 -9.22 -8.30 11.20
C MET A 153 -8.39 -9.49 11.69
N ASN A 154 -8.80 -10.15 12.78
CA ASN A 154 -8.10 -11.35 13.24
C ASN A 154 -8.21 -12.51 12.24
N GLU A 155 -9.36 -12.69 11.57
CA GLU A 155 -9.46 -13.65 10.47
C GLU A 155 -8.52 -13.31 9.30
N VAL A 156 -8.45 -12.04 8.92
CA VAL A 156 -7.55 -11.56 7.86
C VAL A 156 -6.10 -11.75 8.28
N SER A 157 -5.72 -11.35 9.49
CA SER A 157 -4.34 -11.42 9.96
C SER A 157 -3.83 -12.85 10.01
N VAL A 158 -4.58 -13.78 10.60
CA VAL A 158 -4.19 -15.20 10.72
C VAL A 158 -3.93 -15.83 9.35
N ALA A 159 -4.75 -15.50 8.35
CA ALA A 159 -4.60 -16.07 7.02
C ALA A 159 -3.50 -15.38 6.20
N THR A 160 -3.30 -14.07 6.36
CA THR A 160 -2.41 -13.27 5.50
C THR A 160 -1.00 -13.12 6.05
N PHE A 161 -0.77 -13.14 7.36
CA PHE A 161 0.58 -13.08 7.93
C PHE A 161 1.50 -14.16 7.36
N SER A 162 0.99 -15.38 7.16
CA SER A 162 1.75 -16.47 6.56
C SER A 162 2.16 -16.21 5.11
N PHE A 163 1.44 -15.36 4.37
CA PHE A 163 1.79 -14.98 3.01
C PHE A 163 2.87 -13.90 2.95
N PHE A 164 2.88 -12.99 3.92
CA PHE A 164 3.90 -11.93 4.01
C PHE A 164 5.22 -12.44 4.62
N ASP A 165 5.20 -13.60 5.28
CA ASP A 165 6.29 -14.18 6.07
C ASP A 165 7.23 -15.11 5.26
N THR A 166 7.07 -15.25 3.97
CA THR A 166 7.90 -16.18 3.16
C THR A 166 9.34 -15.72 2.89
N GLY A 167 9.79 -14.64 3.50
CA GLY A 167 11.17 -14.13 3.42
C GLY A 167 12.05 -14.71 4.52
N LYS A 168 13.20 -15.30 4.15
CA LYS A 168 14.12 -16.07 4.99
C LYS A 168 14.83 -15.32 6.13
N GLU A 169 14.68 -14.02 6.30
CA GLU A 169 15.37 -13.21 7.32
C GLU A 169 14.53 -12.03 7.79
N GLY A 170 13.42 -12.29 8.48
CA GLY A 170 12.68 -11.26 9.18
C GLY A 170 12.65 -11.60 10.67
N GLY A 171 13.20 -10.75 11.53
CA GLY A 171 12.96 -10.83 12.97
C GLY A 171 11.47 -10.72 13.27
N LYS A 172 11.03 -11.14 14.46
CA LYS A 172 9.62 -11.08 14.90
C LYS A 172 8.97 -9.70 14.74
N ASP A 173 9.78 -8.64 14.70
CA ASP A 173 9.32 -7.24 14.59
C ASP A 173 9.02 -6.82 13.14
N SER A 174 9.48 -7.57 12.13
CA SER A 174 9.28 -7.24 10.71
C SER A 174 7.95 -7.75 10.11
N GLU A 175 7.32 -8.74 10.74
CA GLU A 175 6.08 -9.34 10.25
C GLU A 175 4.88 -8.37 10.32
N PRO A 176 4.64 -7.67 11.45
CA PRO A 176 3.56 -6.69 11.53
C PRO A 176 3.73 -5.51 10.58
N GLU A 177 4.98 -5.04 10.37
CA GLU A 177 5.28 -3.95 9.45
C GLU A 177 4.95 -4.33 7.99
N ARG A 178 5.33 -5.54 7.56
CA ARG A 178 5.01 -6.03 6.21
C ARG A 178 3.50 -6.18 5.99
N PHE A 179 2.79 -6.67 7.01
CA PHE A 179 1.34 -6.75 6.98
C PHE A 179 0.71 -5.36 6.86
N TYR A 180 1.14 -4.41 7.69
CA TYR A 180 0.69 -3.03 7.67
C TYR A 180 0.77 -2.43 6.25
N HIS A 181 1.94 -2.46 5.61
CA HIS A 181 2.10 -1.92 4.25
C HIS A 181 1.26 -2.68 3.21
N GLY A 182 1.14 -4.00 3.35
CA GLY A 182 0.25 -4.79 2.50
C GLY A 182 -1.22 -4.40 2.66
N PHE A 183 -1.64 -4.15 3.90
CA PHE A 183 -2.98 -3.70 4.24
C PHE A 183 -3.28 -2.29 3.66
N VAL A 184 -2.32 -1.37 3.78
CA VAL A 184 -2.44 -0.02 3.17
C VAL A 184 -2.57 -0.10 1.65
N LEU A 185 -1.77 -0.92 0.98
CA LEU A 185 -1.90 -1.15 -0.47
C LEU A 185 -3.27 -1.72 -0.84
N GLY A 186 -3.81 -2.62 -0.01
CA GLY A 186 -5.18 -3.14 -0.17
C GLY A 186 -6.23 -2.04 -0.05
N LEU A 187 -6.14 -1.20 0.97
CA LEU A 187 -7.04 -0.05 1.16
C LEU A 187 -6.95 0.93 -0.01
N LEU A 188 -5.74 1.27 -0.47
CA LEU A 188 -5.52 2.14 -1.63
C LEU A 188 -6.18 1.56 -2.88
N ALA A 189 -5.99 0.26 -3.13
CA ALA A 189 -6.57 -0.38 -4.29
C ALA A 189 -8.11 -0.41 -4.26
N ASP A 190 -8.71 -0.56 -3.07
CA ASP A 190 -10.15 -0.76 -2.90
C ASP A 190 -10.92 0.55 -2.71
N GLN A 191 -10.38 1.49 -1.94
CA GLN A 191 -11.07 2.71 -1.52
C GLN A 191 -10.65 3.98 -2.27
N ALA A 192 -9.72 3.87 -3.25
CA ALA A 192 -9.16 5.02 -3.97
C ALA A 192 -10.20 5.90 -4.70
N GLU A 193 -11.36 5.37 -5.05
CA GLU A 193 -12.43 6.16 -5.69
C GLU A 193 -13.11 7.12 -4.71
N GLN A 194 -13.28 6.70 -3.45
CA GLN A 194 -14.02 7.43 -2.43
C GLN A 194 -13.13 8.21 -1.47
N TYR A 195 -11.93 7.70 -1.22
CA TYR A 195 -10.97 8.23 -0.25
C TYR A 195 -9.62 8.56 -0.87
N GLU A 196 -9.04 9.66 -0.44
CA GLU A 196 -7.59 9.90 -0.52
C GLU A 196 -6.96 9.20 0.68
N ILE A 197 -6.15 8.17 0.43
CA ILE A 197 -5.47 7.43 1.48
C ILE A 197 -4.03 7.89 1.53
N ARG A 198 -3.54 8.23 2.71
CA ARG A 198 -2.17 8.65 2.98
C ARG A 198 -1.58 7.79 4.08
N SER A 199 -0.34 7.40 3.89
CA SER A 199 0.43 6.66 4.88
C SER A 199 1.73 7.36 5.23
N ASN A 200 2.24 7.13 6.43
CA ASN A 200 3.55 7.59 6.91
C ASN A 200 3.84 9.08 6.68
N ARG A 201 2.85 9.96 6.89
CA ARG A 201 2.99 11.40 6.68
C ARG A 201 2.91 12.20 7.96
N GLU A 202 3.55 13.37 7.94
CA GLU A 202 3.53 14.29 9.06
C GLU A 202 2.19 15.02 9.15
N SER A 203 1.62 15.08 10.36
CA SER A 203 0.50 15.93 10.74
C SER A 203 0.65 16.34 12.21
N GLY A 204 0.28 17.57 12.53
CA GLY A 204 0.45 18.10 13.87
C GLY A 204 1.92 18.07 14.33
N PHE A 205 2.21 17.39 15.43
CA PHE A 205 3.55 17.28 16.03
C PHE A 205 4.21 15.89 15.79
N GLY A 206 3.76 15.13 14.81
CA GLY A 206 4.31 13.80 14.56
C GLY A 206 3.89 13.22 13.20
N ARG A 207 4.16 11.93 13.05
CA ARG A 207 3.86 11.16 11.85
C ARG A 207 2.76 10.15 12.20
N TYR A 208 1.66 10.17 11.45
CA TYR A 208 0.59 9.19 11.52
C TYR A 208 0.88 8.01 10.58
N ASP A 209 0.29 6.85 10.86
CA ASP A 209 0.48 5.67 10.02
C ASP A 209 -0.45 5.69 8.81
N VAL A 210 -1.76 5.80 9.00
CA VAL A 210 -2.73 5.91 7.89
C VAL A 210 -3.76 7.01 8.18
N MET A 211 -4.03 7.80 7.15
CA MET A 211 -5.13 8.77 7.14
C MET A 211 -5.99 8.53 5.91
N MET A 212 -7.29 8.37 6.10
CA MET A 212 -8.28 8.26 5.02
C MET A 212 -9.13 9.54 4.98
N ILE A 213 -9.04 10.27 3.87
CA ILE A 213 -9.69 11.56 3.67
C ILE A 213 -10.78 11.42 2.62
N PRO A 214 -12.05 11.72 2.90
CA PRO A 214 -13.12 11.62 1.91
C PRO A 214 -12.89 12.61 0.76
N LYS A 215 -12.92 12.13 -0.49
CA LYS A 215 -12.73 12.97 -1.70
C LYS A 215 -13.91 13.89 -1.98
N SER A 216 -15.07 13.54 -1.49
CA SER A 216 -16.28 14.38 -1.60
C SER A 216 -17.01 14.45 -0.28
N GLN A 217 -17.33 15.66 0.18
CA GLN A 217 -18.17 15.85 1.37
C GLN A 217 -19.61 15.34 1.20
N LYS A 218 -20.01 15.03 -0.03
CA LYS A 218 -21.35 14.52 -0.36
C LYS A 218 -21.47 13.00 -0.26
N ASN A 219 -20.34 12.28 -0.18
CA ASN A 219 -20.37 10.82 -0.08
C ASN A 219 -20.39 10.40 1.38
N ALA A 220 -21.36 9.57 1.73
CA ALA A 220 -21.51 8.80 2.95
C ALA A 220 -20.96 9.47 4.21
N ASP A 221 -21.72 10.32 4.83
CA ASP A 221 -21.44 11.02 6.08
C ASP A 221 -20.08 11.74 6.20
N GLY A 222 -19.24 11.67 5.16
CA GLY A 222 -17.94 12.33 5.03
C GLY A 222 -16.97 12.07 6.18
N LEU A 223 -16.98 10.88 6.76
CA LEU A 223 -16.08 10.51 7.83
C LEU A 223 -14.64 10.45 7.34
N ALA A 224 -13.73 10.96 8.14
CA ALA A 224 -12.28 10.77 7.98
C ALA A 224 -11.78 9.80 9.05
N PHE A 225 -10.70 9.09 8.75
CA PHE A 225 -10.15 8.10 9.66
C PHE A 225 -8.65 8.32 9.84
N ILE A 226 -8.18 8.16 11.08
CA ILE A 226 -6.77 8.10 11.44
C ILE A 226 -6.55 6.74 12.10
N LEU A 227 -5.65 5.95 11.52
CA LEU A 227 -5.30 4.62 12.01
C LEU A 227 -3.83 4.65 12.45
N GLU A 228 -3.57 4.25 13.67
CA GLU A 228 -2.23 4.14 14.25
C GLU A 228 -1.93 2.68 14.59
N PHE A 229 -0.81 2.16 14.11
CA PHE A 229 -0.42 0.76 14.22
C PHE A 229 0.74 0.61 15.19
N LYS A 230 0.62 -0.30 16.17
CA LYS A 230 1.68 -0.58 17.14
C LYS A 230 1.86 -2.06 17.37
N VAL A 231 3.12 -2.46 17.49
CA VAL A 231 3.48 -3.79 17.97
C VAL A 231 3.65 -3.71 19.48
N ARG A 232 3.01 -4.62 20.20
CA ARG A 232 3.11 -4.69 21.66
C ARG A 232 4.56 -4.89 22.09
N ASN A 233 5.02 -4.05 23.01
CA ASN A 233 6.30 -4.23 23.67
C ASN A 233 6.12 -4.91 25.01
N PRO A 234 6.39 -6.23 25.16
CA PRO A 234 6.15 -6.96 26.41
C PRO A 234 6.93 -6.43 27.62
N GLY A 235 8.01 -5.68 27.37
CA GLY A 235 8.79 -5.04 28.46
C GLY A 235 8.14 -3.75 29.01
N LYS A 236 7.18 -3.17 28.31
CA LYS A 236 6.53 -1.91 28.70
C LYS A 236 5.02 -2.04 28.85
N GLU A 237 4.41 -2.92 28.08
CA GLU A 237 2.95 -3.09 27.97
C GLU A 237 2.55 -4.49 28.39
N LYS A 238 1.59 -4.58 29.32
CA LYS A 238 1.14 -5.85 29.88
C LYS A 238 0.12 -6.55 28.98
N SER A 239 -0.62 -5.78 28.18
CA SER A 239 -1.69 -6.32 27.33
C SER A 239 -1.80 -5.55 26.02
N LEU A 240 -2.58 -6.08 25.06
CA LEU A 240 -2.89 -5.42 23.79
C LEU A 240 -3.75 -4.16 24.01
N GLU A 241 -4.57 -4.14 25.07
CA GLU A 241 -5.37 -2.96 25.44
C GLU A 241 -4.48 -1.76 25.79
N GLU A 242 -3.38 -2.00 26.53
CA GLU A 242 -2.41 -0.95 26.83
C GLU A 242 -1.73 -0.43 25.56
N THR A 243 -1.44 -1.32 24.61
CA THR A 243 -0.86 -0.94 23.30
C THR A 243 -1.85 -0.12 22.47
N VAL A 244 -3.13 -0.50 22.44
CA VAL A 244 -4.21 0.28 21.79
C VAL A 244 -4.29 1.67 22.42
N GLN A 245 -4.31 1.74 23.75
CA GLN A 245 -4.37 3.03 24.44
C GLN A 245 -3.17 3.91 24.10
N THR A 246 -1.96 3.33 24.03
CA THR A 246 -0.75 4.05 23.61
C THR A 246 -0.87 4.59 22.18
N ALA A 247 -1.49 3.83 21.27
CA ALA A 247 -1.73 4.28 19.90
C ALA A 247 -2.70 5.47 19.85
N LEU A 248 -3.82 5.39 20.55
CA LEU A 248 -4.81 6.46 20.63
C LEU A 248 -4.25 7.73 21.28
N GLU A 249 -3.50 7.59 22.37
CA GLU A 249 -2.82 8.71 23.03
C GLU A 249 -1.79 9.39 22.11
N GLN A 250 -1.14 8.63 21.24
CA GLN A 250 -0.23 9.21 20.25
C GLN A 250 -0.99 10.08 19.24
N ILE A 251 -2.13 9.62 18.70
CA ILE A 251 -2.96 10.42 17.79
C ILE A 251 -3.33 11.75 18.44
N GLU A 252 -3.80 11.73 19.69
CA GLU A 252 -4.21 12.93 20.41
C GLU A 252 -3.03 13.85 20.74
N THR A 253 -1.97 13.31 21.36
CA THR A 253 -0.80 14.08 21.80
C THR A 253 -0.08 14.72 20.61
N LYS A 254 -0.02 14.03 19.48
CA LYS A 254 0.62 14.50 18.26
C LYS A 254 -0.30 15.36 17.39
N GLN A 255 -1.57 15.49 17.77
CA GLN A 255 -2.57 16.30 17.06
C GLN A 255 -2.69 15.94 15.56
N TYR A 256 -2.78 14.66 15.25
CA TYR A 256 -2.86 14.21 13.87
C TYR A 256 -4.10 14.74 13.13
N ASP A 257 -5.14 15.15 13.86
CA ASP A 257 -6.33 15.83 13.32
C ASP A 257 -6.03 17.15 12.61
N ALA A 258 -4.88 17.79 12.90
CA ALA A 258 -4.59 19.15 12.42
C ALA A 258 -4.72 19.29 10.90
N GLU A 259 -4.30 18.29 10.14
CA GLU A 259 -4.43 18.30 8.68
C GLU A 259 -5.90 18.20 8.24
N LEU A 260 -6.70 17.36 8.89
CA LEU A 260 -8.11 17.16 8.56
C LEU A 260 -8.94 18.39 8.90
N LEU A 261 -8.68 18.98 10.07
CA LEU A 261 -9.31 20.23 10.51
C LEU A 261 -8.96 21.39 9.56
N ALA A 262 -7.70 21.50 9.13
CA ALA A 262 -7.27 22.50 8.14
C ALA A 262 -7.96 22.35 6.77
N ARG A 263 -8.43 21.14 6.45
CA ARG A 263 -9.24 20.87 5.25
C ARG A 263 -10.74 21.11 5.44
N GLY A 264 -11.15 21.56 6.62
CA GLY A 264 -12.55 21.86 6.95
C GLY A 264 -13.38 20.62 7.32
N ILE A 265 -12.74 19.52 7.70
CA ILE A 265 -13.44 18.35 8.26
C ILE A 265 -13.71 18.63 9.73
N GLU A 266 -14.96 18.55 10.15
CA GLU A 266 -15.36 18.77 11.53
C GLU A 266 -14.83 17.64 12.44
N LYS A 267 -14.49 17.97 13.68
CA LYS A 267 -13.88 17.03 14.64
C LYS A 267 -14.75 15.80 14.88
N GLU A 268 -16.06 15.97 14.95
CA GLU A 268 -17.05 14.90 15.15
C GLU A 268 -17.09 13.90 13.99
N ARG A 269 -16.53 14.28 12.86
CA ARG A 269 -16.42 13.45 11.65
C ARG A 269 -15.07 12.75 11.50
N ILE A 270 -14.18 12.91 12.47
CA ILE A 270 -12.87 12.24 12.51
C ILE A 270 -12.99 11.04 13.45
N ARG A 271 -12.61 9.86 12.95
CA ARG A 271 -12.55 8.62 13.73
C ARG A 271 -11.09 8.23 13.94
N HIS A 272 -10.76 7.89 15.17
CA HIS A 272 -9.44 7.39 15.56
C HIS A 272 -9.53 5.91 15.86
N TYR A 273 -8.56 5.15 15.37
CA TYR A 273 -8.43 3.74 15.70
C TYR A 273 -6.97 3.38 15.97
N GLY A 274 -6.73 2.77 17.13
CA GLY A 274 -5.45 2.16 17.48
C GLY A 274 -5.47 0.68 17.13
N PHE A 275 -4.47 0.22 16.39
CA PHE A 275 -4.26 -1.18 16.03
C PHE A 275 -3.05 -1.71 16.80
N ALA A 276 -3.27 -2.66 17.70
CA ALA A 276 -2.23 -3.30 18.47
C ALA A 276 -1.99 -4.73 17.98
N PHE A 277 -0.73 -5.08 17.75
CA PHE A 277 -0.31 -6.39 17.26
C PHE A 277 0.54 -7.12 18.30
N ASP A 278 0.27 -8.43 18.48
CA ASP A 278 1.15 -9.36 19.18
C ASP A 278 1.24 -10.68 18.37
N GLY A 279 2.29 -10.80 17.56
CA GLY A 279 2.34 -11.83 16.53
C GLY A 279 1.15 -11.70 15.57
N LYS A 280 0.33 -12.75 15.47
CA LYS A 280 -0.86 -12.79 14.59
C LYS A 280 -2.12 -12.24 15.23
N GLN A 281 -2.09 -11.92 16.52
CA GLN A 281 -3.23 -11.32 17.22
C GLN A 281 -3.28 -9.81 16.94
N VAL A 282 -4.48 -9.31 16.70
CA VAL A 282 -4.76 -7.89 16.50
C VAL A 282 -5.87 -7.47 17.44
N LEU A 283 -5.67 -6.37 18.15
CA LEU A 283 -6.71 -5.69 18.91
C LEU A 283 -6.85 -4.26 18.36
N ILE A 284 -8.09 -3.85 18.14
CA ILE A 284 -8.46 -2.52 17.63
C ILE A 284 -9.36 -1.84 18.66
N GLY A 285 -9.12 -0.57 18.90
CA GLY A 285 -9.97 0.26 19.76
C GLY A 285 -9.98 1.73 19.32
#